data_9ab1f09ba9346e2103ea84de44571ccd
#
_entry.id   9ab1f09ba9346e2103ea84de44571ccd
#
_cell.length_a   1.000
_cell.length_b   1.000
_cell.length_c   1.000
_cell.angle_alpha   90.00
_cell.angle_beta   90.00
_cell.angle_gamma   90.00
#
_symmetry.space_group_name_H-M   'P 1'
#
loop_
_entity.id
_entity.type
_entity.pdbx_description
1 polymer ?
#
loop_
_entity_poly.entity_id
_entity_poly.type
_entity_poly.pdbx_seq_one_letter_code
_entity_poly.pdbx_strand_id
1 'polypeptide(L)'
;MTSRPLDGILVLSLEHAVAAPFCSRQLADYGARVIKIERPGAGDFARHYDAAVNGLSSYFVWLNRSKESLTLDVKHPAARGVLDALLPRVDVLIQNLAPGAATRLGLDYTTLSPRFPRLIVVDISGYGDTGPFRDKKAYDLLVQAEAGLVSATGSPDTASRCGVSIADIAAGMYAYSGTLTALFQRERTGRGTRVEVSMLEALSEWMSQPRYFADGTGSAPPRSGASHPSIAPYGPHRAGDGHDVLFGIQNEREWAQFCADVLHDATIATDARFATNPNRVANRPALTQTIESAFSSNTAAQVTDALDRAGIANGRVNDVGEIRNHEQLGARDRWRSVDSPAGPIDAVLPPANLDGVEPFMGDIPDVGAHTDALLQELGFSSERVAALREAGAI
;
A
#
# COMPACT_ATOMS: atom_id res chain seq x y z
N MET A 1 -2.98 28.35 10.56
CA MET A 1 -2.63 27.00 10.08
C MET A 1 -2.42 27.11 8.60
N THR A 2 -1.32 26.62 8.07
CA THR A 2 -1.12 26.52 6.63
C THR A 2 -2.17 25.53 6.08
N SER A 3 -2.84 25.89 4.97
CA SER A 3 -3.79 24.98 4.31
C SER A 3 -3.05 23.70 3.88
N ARG A 4 -3.74 22.56 3.95
CA ARG A 4 -3.19 21.30 3.42
C ARG A 4 -3.13 21.36 1.90
N PRO A 5 -2.23 20.63 1.25
CA PRO A 5 -2.05 20.70 -0.21
C PRO A 5 -3.31 20.42 -1.04
N LEU A 6 -4.22 19.60 -0.51
CA LEU A 6 -5.44 19.19 -1.20
C LEU A 6 -6.72 19.76 -0.57
N ASP A 7 -6.59 20.76 0.35
CA ASP A 7 -7.75 21.45 0.87
C ASP A 7 -8.56 22.08 -0.29
N GLY A 8 -9.88 21.86 -0.27
CA GLY A 8 -10.80 22.30 -1.31
C GLY A 8 -10.98 21.32 -2.48
N ILE A 9 -10.24 20.22 -2.53
CA ILE A 9 -10.46 19.12 -3.48
C ILE A 9 -11.53 18.18 -2.95
N LEU A 10 -12.59 17.94 -3.73
CA LEU A 10 -13.64 16.97 -3.43
C LEU A 10 -13.45 15.69 -4.26
N VAL A 11 -13.29 14.58 -3.55
CA VAL A 11 -13.17 13.23 -4.12
C VAL A 11 -14.45 12.46 -3.87
N LEU A 12 -15.08 11.94 -4.92
CA LEU A 12 -16.15 10.96 -4.83
C LEU A 12 -15.58 9.59 -5.16
N SER A 13 -15.77 8.60 -4.29
CA SER A 13 -15.22 7.28 -4.55
C SER A 13 -16.28 6.17 -4.51
N LEU A 14 -16.31 5.35 -5.57
CA LEU A 14 -17.05 4.10 -5.67
C LEU A 14 -16.03 2.96 -5.56
N GLU A 15 -15.59 2.70 -4.36
CA GLU A 15 -14.41 1.90 -4.07
C GLU A 15 -14.70 0.70 -3.18
N HIS A 16 -13.90 -0.36 -3.36
CA HIS A 16 -13.97 -1.57 -2.55
C HIS A 16 -12.58 -2.10 -2.23
N ALA A 17 -12.49 -2.91 -1.18
CA ALA A 17 -11.30 -3.63 -0.76
C ALA A 17 -10.09 -2.75 -0.43
N VAL A 18 -9.05 -2.76 -1.28
CA VAL A 18 -7.74 -2.19 -0.94
C VAL A 18 -7.27 -1.13 -1.94
N ALA A 19 -7.16 -1.42 -3.22
CA ALA A 19 -6.46 -0.57 -4.19
C ALA A 19 -7.00 0.87 -4.24
N ALA A 20 -8.30 1.04 -4.51
CA ALA A 20 -8.90 2.37 -4.57
C ALA A 20 -9.03 3.02 -3.19
N PRO A 21 -9.43 2.30 -2.10
CA PRO A 21 -9.38 2.85 -0.75
C PRO A 21 -7.99 3.30 -0.30
N PHE A 22 -6.92 2.65 -0.73
CA PHE A 22 -5.55 3.07 -0.45
C PHE A 22 -5.23 4.42 -1.11
N CYS A 23 -5.64 4.61 -2.37
CA CYS A 23 -5.49 5.88 -3.09
C CYS A 23 -6.27 7.01 -2.40
N SER A 24 -7.57 6.83 -2.19
CA SER A 24 -8.46 7.86 -1.67
C SER A 24 -8.12 8.26 -0.23
N ARG A 25 -7.67 7.31 0.62
CA ARG A 25 -7.18 7.61 1.97
C ARG A 25 -5.96 8.53 1.92
N GLN A 26 -5.01 8.30 1.02
CA GLN A 26 -3.84 9.17 0.92
C GLN A 26 -4.21 10.59 0.48
N LEU A 27 -5.19 10.74 -0.42
CA LEU A 27 -5.73 12.06 -0.77
C LEU A 27 -6.36 12.73 0.45
N ALA A 28 -7.13 11.98 1.25
CA ALA A 28 -7.73 12.50 2.48
C ALA A 28 -6.69 12.92 3.51
N ASP A 29 -5.63 12.15 3.72
CA ASP A 29 -4.54 12.46 4.65
C ASP A 29 -3.90 13.85 4.34
N TYR A 30 -3.93 14.29 3.08
CA TYR A 30 -3.41 15.59 2.65
C TYR A 30 -4.48 16.66 2.41
N GLY A 31 -5.71 16.46 2.90
CA GLY A 31 -6.74 17.49 3.00
C GLY A 31 -7.87 17.39 1.99
N ALA A 32 -7.84 16.45 1.03
CA ALA A 32 -8.99 16.24 0.17
C ALA A 32 -10.19 15.74 0.99
N ARG A 33 -11.36 16.30 0.73
CA ARG A 33 -12.62 15.78 1.26
C ARG A 33 -13.00 14.54 0.46
N VAL A 34 -13.09 13.37 1.09
CA VAL A 34 -13.39 12.11 0.42
C VAL A 34 -14.76 11.61 0.84
N ILE A 35 -15.71 11.55 -0.11
CA ILE A 35 -17.01 10.92 0.07
C ILE A 35 -16.94 9.52 -0.55
N LYS A 36 -17.01 8.51 0.31
CA LYS A 36 -17.07 7.09 -0.08
C LYS A 36 -18.51 6.66 -0.20
N ILE A 37 -18.91 6.23 -1.40
CA ILE A 37 -20.21 5.59 -1.61
C ILE A 37 -20.13 4.13 -1.18
N GLU A 38 -21.04 3.74 -0.32
CA GLU A 38 -21.16 2.38 0.18
C GLU A 38 -22.58 1.82 -0.04
N ARG A 39 -22.71 0.50 -0.09
CA ARG A 39 -24.02 -0.14 -0.20
C ARG A 39 -24.82 0.06 1.08
N PRO A 40 -26.13 0.34 1.01
CA PRO A 40 -26.97 0.34 2.19
C PRO A 40 -26.85 -0.96 2.98
N GLY A 41 -26.77 -0.85 4.30
CA GLY A 41 -26.68 -1.97 5.24
C GLY A 41 -25.31 -2.64 5.30
N ALA A 42 -24.82 -3.20 4.19
CA ALA A 42 -23.59 -4.01 4.20
C ALA A 42 -22.29 -3.19 4.08
N GLY A 43 -22.34 -2.03 3.45
CA GLY A 43 -21.16 -1.22 3.18
C GLY A 43 -20.19 -1.86 2.16
N ASP A 44 -18.92 -1.50 2.31
CA ASP A 44 -17.81 -2.14 1.61
C ASP A 44 -17.60 -3.56 2.16
N PHE A 45 -17.45 -4.55 1.30
CA PHE A 45 -17.22 -5.94 1.75
C PHE A 45 -15.91 -6.10 2.55
N ALA A 46 -14.93 -5.17 2.42
CA ALA A 46 -13.76 -5.15 3.28
C ALA A 46 -14.08 -4.93 4.76
N ARG A 47 -15.25 -4.42 5.12
CA ARG A 47 -15.72 -4.32 6.52
C ARG A 47 -15.85 -5.70 7.19
N HIS A 48 -15.96 -6.76 6.39
CA HIS A 48 -16.21 -8.13 6.83
C HIS A 48 -15.07 -9.11 6.52
N TYR A 49 -13.87 -8.63 6.14
CA TYR A 49 -12.73 -9.50 5.87
C TYR A 49 -12.18 -10.19 7.13
N ASP A 50 -12.24 -9.51 8.24
CA ASP A 50 -11.88 -10.00 9.57
C ASP A 50 -12.57 -9.15 10.65
N ALA A 51 -12.31 -9.45 11.92
CA ALA A 51 -12.83 -8.70 13.07
C ALA A 51 -11.70 -8.40 14.08
N ALA A 52 -10.48 -8.26 13.58
CA ALA A 52 -9.27 -8.24 14.41
C ALA A 52 -9.10 -6.96 15.24
N VAL A 53 -9.73 -5.84 14.83
CA VAL A 53 -9.58 -4.56 15.52
C VAL A 53 -10.86 -4.25 16.30
N ASN A 54 -10.99 -4.81 17.49
CA ASN A 54 -12.13 -4.64 18.37
C ASN A 54 -13.51 -4.91 17.69
N GLY A 55 -13.55 -5.93 16.83
CA GLY A 55 -14.73 -6.28 16.04
C GLY A 55 -14.80 -5.62 14.65
N LEU A 56 -13.93 -4.68 14.35
CA LEU A 56 -13.80 -4.11 13.02
C LEU A 56 -12.74 -4.87 12.18
N SER A 57 -12.91 -4.83 10.85
CA SER A 57 -11.92 -5.37 9.94
C SER A 57 -10.64 -4.52 9.92
N SER A 58 -9.49 -5.18 10.06
CA SER A 58 -8.18 -4.53 9.96
C SER A 58 -7.97 -3.84 8.61
N TYR A 59 -8.48 -4.42 7.53
CA TYR A 59 -8.44 -3.82 6.19
C TYR A 59 -9.23 -2.52 6.11
N PHE A 60 -10.44 -2.50 6.67
CA PHE A 60 -11.28 -1.31 6.64
C PHE A 60 -10.69 -0.19 7.50
N VAL A 61 -10.24 -0.52 8.71
CA VAL A 61 -9.59 0.40 9.64
C VAL A 61 -8.36 1.06 8.99
N TRP A 62 -7.50 0.25 8.37
CA TRP A 62 -6.29 0.75 7.72
C TRP A 62 -6.56 1.78 6.62
N LEU A 63 -7.64 1.61 5.85
CA LEU A 63 -7.82 2.31 4.57
C LEU A 63 -8.91 3.39 4.56
N ASN A 64 -9.65 3.58 5.66
CA ASN A 64 -10.85 4.42 5.57
C ASN A 64 -10.94 5.55 6.61
N ARG A 65 -9.85 5.86 7.31
CA ARG A 65 -9.80 7.09 8.12
C ARG A 65 -9.99 8.33 7.24
N SER A 66 -10.50 9.39 7.82
CA SER A 66 -10.66 10.70 7.17
C SER A 66 -11.63 10.72 5.99
N LYS A 67 -12.50 9.71 5.86
CA LYS A 67 -13.53 9.63 4.81
C LYS A 67 -14.93 9.83 5.38
N GLU A 68 -15.81 10.37 4.55
CA GLU A 68 -17.24 10.44 4.82
C GLU A 68 -17.94 9.24 4.15
N SER A 69 -18.68 8.44 4.92
CA SER A 69 -19.45 7.31 4.38
C SER A 69 -20.86 7.77 4.01
N LEU A 70 -21.20 7.62 2.72
CA LEU A 70 -22.51 7.84 2.14
C LEU A 70 -23.09 6.50 1.70
N THR A 71 -24.14 6.01 2.34
CA THR A 71 -24.86 4.85 1.80
C THR A 71 -25.69 5.25 0.59
N LEU A 72 -25.51 4.53 -0.54
CA LEU A 72 -26.28 4.73 -1.77
C LEU A 72 -26.23 3.47 -2.62
N ASP A 73 -27.39 2.88 -2.90
CA ASP A 73 -27.47 1.86 -3.96
C ASP A 73 -27.44 2.55 -5.34
N VAL A 74 -26.26 2.66 -5.91
CA VAL A 74 -26.04 3.31 -7.22
C VAL A 74 -26.81 2.67 -8.39
N LYS A 75 -27.38 1.48 -8.20
CA LYS A 75 -28.23 0.82 -9.18
C LYS A 75 -29.71 1.19 -9.03
N HIS A 76 -30.11 1.71 -7.87
CA HIS A 76 -31.48 2.13 -7.61
C HIS A 76 -31.81 3.38 -8.43
N PRO A 77 -32.97 3.45 -9.12
CA PRO A 77 -33.31 4.59 -9.97
C PRO A 77 -33.28 5.95 -9.24
N ALA A 78 -33.65 5.98 -7.97
CA ALA A 78 -33.65 7.20 -7.17
C ALA A 78 -32.24 7.70 -6.80
N ALA A 79 -31.21 6.84 -6.87
CA ALA A 79 -29.82 7.22 -6.62
C ALA A 79 -29.30 8.22 -7.65
N ARG A 80 -29.87 8.23 -8.86
CA ARG A 80 -29.46 9.16 -9.93
C ARG A 80 -29.55 10.61 -9.49
N GLY A 81 -30.62 10.99 -8.78
CA GLY A 81 -30.77 12.36 -8.29
C GLY A 81 -29.69 12.76 -7.29
N VAL A 82 -29.19 11.83 -6.48
CA VAL A 82 -28.09 12.09 -5.55
C VAL A 82 -26.78 12.26 -6.30
N LEU A 83 -26.50 11.39 -7.27
CA LEU A 83 -25.29 11.49 -8.11
C LEU A 83 -25.27 12.78 -8.94
N ASP A 84 -26.43 13.17 -9.54
CA ASP A 84 -26.53 14.41 -10.31
C ASP A 84 -26.37 15.67 -9.46
N ALA A 85 -26.67 15.61 -8.15
CA ALA A 85 -26.41 16.70 -7.21
C ALA A 85 -24.92 16.74 -6.75
N LEU A 86 -24.26 15.60 -6.65
CA LEU A 86 -22.85 15.47 -6.24
C LEU A 86 -21.88 15.85 -7.38
N LEU A 87 -22.04 15.24 -8.55
CA LEU A 87 -21.07 15.31 -9.66
C LEU A 87 -20.64 16.71 -10.07
N PRO A 88 -21.50 17.76 -10.07
CA PRO A 88 -21.07 19.12 -10.38
C PRO A 88 -20.04 19.72 -9.41
N ARG A 89 -19.92 19.15 -8.20
CA ARG A 89 -19.03 19.63 -7.14
C ARG A 89 -17.73 18.81 -7.06
N VAL A 90 -17.68 17.63 -7.72
CA VAL A 90 -16.59 16.67 -7.63
C VAL A 90 -15.42 17.06 -8.51
N ASP A 91 -14.23 17.07 -7.92
CA ASP A 91 -12.96 17.27 -8.62
C ASP A 91 -12.38 15.96 -9.16
N VAL A 92 -12.49 14.88 -8.37
CA VAL A 92 -11.93 13.57 -8.71
C VAL A 92 -12.98 12.49 -8.42
N LEU A 93 -13.28 11.68 -9.41
CA LEU A 93 -14.08 10.47 -9.26
C LEU A 93 -13.13 9.26 -9.30
N ILE A 94 -13.10 8.46 -8.23
CA ILE A 94 -12.30 7.23 -8.16
C ILE A 94 -13.23 6.03 -8.18
N GLN A 95 -12.89 5.00 -8.96
CA GLN A 95 -13.62 3.75 -8.94
C GLN A 95 -12.73 2.54 -9.21
N ASN A 96 -13.10 1.38 -8.61
CA ASN A 96 -12.55 0.07 -8.93
C ASN A 96 -13.67 -0.97 -9.07
N LEU A 97 -14.73 -0.57 -9.75
CA LEU A 97 -15.90 -1.41 -10.02
C LEU A 97 -15.55 -2.54 -11.02
N ALA A 98 -16.39 -3.55 -11.05
CA ALA A 98 -16.26 -4.62 -12.05
C ALA A 98 -16.29 -4.06 -13.49
N PRO A 99 -15.59 -4.71 -14.44
CA PRO A 99 -15.51 -4.25 -15.83
C PRO A 99 -16.87 -3.83 -16.42
N GLY A 100 -16.90 -2.67 -17.06
CA GLY A 100 -18.09 -2.08 -17.68
C GLY A 100 -19.16 -1.56 -16.71
N ALA A 101 -18.99 -1.69 -15.39
CA ALA A 101 -20.00 -1.23 -14.43
C ALA A 101 -20.09 0.30 -14.41
N ALA A 102 -18.98 1.02 -14.44
CA ALA A 102 -18.97 2.49 -14.48
C ALA A 102 -19.74 3.01 -15.71
N THR A 103 -19.53 2.43 -16.88
CA THR A 103 -20.25 2.77 -18.12
C THR A 103 -21.75 2.54 -18.00
N ARG A 104 -22.17 1.38 -17.45
CA ARG A 104 -23.60 1.10 -17.23
C ARG A 104 -24.27 2.08 -16.26
N LEU A 105 -23.50 2.63 -15.35
CA LEU A 105 -23.96 3.65 -14.39
C LEU A 105 -23.88 5.08 -14.94
N GLY A 106 -23.27 5.29 -16.11
CA GLY A 106 -23.00 6.61 -16.69
C GLY A 106 -21.97 7.41 -15.88
N LEU A 107 -21.01 6.71 -15.27
CA LEU A 107 -19.95 7.25 -14.41
C LEU A 107 -18.56 7.10 -15.05
N ASP A 108 -18.48 6.66 -16.30
CA ASP A 108 -17.22 6.59 -17.06
C ASP A 108 -16.81 8.00 -17.58
N TYR A 109 -15.51 8.13 -17.85
CA TYR A 109 -14.93 9.41 -18.32
C TYR A 109 -15.59 9.94 -19.59
N THR A 110 -15.90 9.07 -20.55
CA THR A 110 -16.48 9.45 -21.86
C THR A 110 -17.87 10.08 -21.67
N THR A 111 -18.65 9.54 -20.74
CA THR A 111 -19.98 10.06 -20.38
C THR A 111 -19.90 11.36 -19.58
N LEU A 112 -18.94 11.47 -18.65
CA LEU A 112 -18.89 12.58 -17.71
C LEU A 112 -18.11 13.79 -18.23
N SER A 113 -17.04 13.62 -19.00
CA SER A 113 -16.15 14.70 -19.42
C SER A 113 -16.82 15.81 -20.26
N PRO A 114 -17.84 15.54 -21.11
CA PRO A 114 -18.55 16.61 -21.80
C PRO A 114 -19.41 17.49 -20.86
N ARG A 115 -19.90 16.91 -19.76
CA ARG A 115 -20.73 17.59 -18.76
C ARG A 115 -19.87 18.31 -17.71
N PHE A 116 -18.74 17.73 -17.36
CA PHE A 116 -17.83 18.19 -16.29
C PHE A 116 -16.38 18.22 -16.80
N PRO A 117 -16.02 19.23 -17.60
CA PRO A 117 -14.74 19.25 -18.33
C PRO A 117 -13.50 19.36 -17.42
N ARG A 118 -13.68 19.70 -16.14
CA ARG A 118 -12.58 19.74 -15.14
C ARG A 118 -12.48 18.46 -14.30
N LEU A 119 -13.46 17.55 -14.43
CA LEU A 119 -13.48 16.31 -13.64
C LEU A 119 -12.32 15.39 -14.04
N ILE A 120 -11.63 14.87 -13.04
CA ILE A 120 -10.65 13.79 -13.19
C ILE A 120 -11.34 12.49 -12.85
N VAL A 121 -11.25 11.48 -13.73
CA VAL A 121 -11.81 10.14 -13.46
C VAL A 121 -10.65 9.16 -13.35
N VAL A 122 -10.59 8.47 -12.22
CA VAL A 122 -9.54 7.49 -11.90
C VAL A 122 -10.15 6.10 -11.91
N ASP A 123 -9.79 5.31 -12.91
CA ASP A 123 -10.27 3.95 -13.09
C ASP A 123 -9.17 2.96 -12.67
N ILE A 124 -9.44 2.15 -11.65
CA ILE A 124 -8.52 1.10 -11.18
C ILE A 124 -9.12 -0.25 -11.55
N SER A 125 -8.36 -1.07 -12.26
CA SER A 125 -8.78 -2.39 -12.74
C SER A 125 -7.74 -3.47 -12.43
N GLY A 126 -8.10 -4.74 -12.63
CA GLY A 126 -7.15 -5.84 -12.50
C GLY A 126 -6.15 -5.89 -13.64
N TYR A 127 -6.65 -5.76 -14.88
CA TYR A 127 -5.88 -6.06 -16.09
C TYR A 127 -5.98 -4.99 -17.20
N GLY A 128 -6.56 -3.83 -16.90
CA GLY A 128 -6.86 -2.79 -17.90
C GLY A 128 -8.24 -2.95 -18.52
N ASP A 129 -8.66 -1.95 -19.32
CA ASP A 129 -9.96 -1.92 -19.99
C ASP A 129 -9.92 -2.45 -21.44
N THR A 130 -8.74 -2.88 -21.90
CA THR A 130 -8.50 -3.46 -23.23
C THR A 130 -7.75 -4.80 -23.10
N GLY A 131 -7.51 -5.45 -24.22
CA GLY A 131 -6.77 -6.70 -24.26
C GLY A 131 -7.59 -7.93 -23.85
N PRO A 132 -6.95 -9.12 -23.88
CA PRO A 132 -7.66 -10.41 -23.71
C PRO A 132 -8.19 -10.63 -22.28
N PHE A 133 -7.68 -9.91 -21.27
CA PHE A 133 -8.03 -10.08 -19.86
C PHE A 133 -8.93 -8.96 -19.32
N ARG A 134 -9.39 -8.02 -20.15
CA ARG A 134 -10.20 -6.87 -19.72
C ARG A 134 -11.41 -7.25 -18.87
N ASP A 135 -12.05 -8.39 -19.15
CA ASP A 135 -13.24 -8.86 -18.43
C ASP A 135 -12.92 -9.93 -17.37
N LYS A 136 -11.62 -10.26 -17.18
CA LYS A 136 -11.17 -11.25 -16.19
C LYS A 136 -11.27 -10.69 -14.78
N LYS A 137 -11.82 -11.48 -13.85
CA LYS A 137 -11.82 -11.12 -12.42
C LYS A 137 -10.41 -11.14 -11.86
N ALA A 138 -10.09 -10.13 -11.07
CA ALA A 138 -8.81 -9.96 -10.42
C ALA A 138 -8.97 -9.87 -8.89
N TYR A 139 -7.97 -10.40 -8.20
CA TYR A 139 -7.70 -10.16 -6.79
C TYR A 139 -6.18 -10.08 -6.62
N ASP A 140 -5.73 -9.44 -5.56
CA ASP A 140 -4.30 -9.19 -5.30
C ASP A 140 -3.41 -10.42 -5.56
N LEU A 141 -3.69 -11.56 -4.92
CA LEU A 141 -2.86 -12.76 -5.06
C LEU A 141 -2.84 -13.33 -6.48
N LEU A 142 -3.95 -13.20 -7.23
CA LEU A 142 -4.00 -13.65 -8.63
C LEU A 142 -3.06 -12.78 -9.48
N VAL A 143 -3.05 -11.47 -9.23
CA VAL A 143 -2.16 -10.54 -9.94
C VAL A 143 -0.72 -10.73 -9.51
N GLN A 144 -0.42 -11.01 -8.23
CA GLN A 144 0.93 -11.38 -7.80
C GLN A 144 1.47 -12.58 -8.58
N ALA A 145 0.61 -13.58 -8.83
CA ALA A 145 0.99 -14.77 -9.59
C ALA A 145 1.23 -14.45 -11.07
N GLU A 146 0.31 -13.71 -11.70
CA GLU A 146 0.39 -13.33 -13.13
C GLU A 146 1.60 -12.40 -13.41
N ALA A 147 1.94 -11.49 -12.48
CA ALA A 147 3.08 -10.59 -12.61
C ALA A 147 4.43 -11.25 -12.28
N GLY A 148 4.44 -12.53 -11.90
CA GLY A 148 5.66 -13.27 -11.61
C GLY A 148 6.21 -13.10 -10.19
N LEU A 149 5.59 -12.29 -9.31
CA LEU A 149 6.10 -12.04 -7.95
C LEU A 149 6.17 -13.33 -7.11
N VAL A 150 5.15 -14.18 -7.22
CA VAL A 150 5.11 -15.46 -6.49
C VAL A 150 6.28 -16.36 -6.89
N SER A 151 6.71 -16.31 -8.15
CA SER A 151 7.86 -17.11 -8.63
C SER A 151 9.20 -16.62 -8.07
N ALA A 152 9.32 -15.34 -7.76
CA ALA A 152 10.54 -14.71 -7.24
C ALA A 152 10.63 -14.71 -5.70
N THR A 153 9.50 -14.93 -5.02
CA THR A 153 9.40 -14.83 -3.55
C THR A 153 9.30 -16.22 -2.91
N GLY A 154 9.94 -16.40 -1.76
CA GLY A 154 9.92 -17.65 -0.99
C GLY A 154 11.30 -18.30 -0.82
N SER A 155 11.30 -19.50 -0.22
CA SER A 155 12.51 -20.31 -0.10
C SER A 155 12.88 -20.97 -1.45
N PRO A 156 14.10 -21.51 -1.61
CA PRO A 156 14.49 -22.21 -2.83
C PRO A 156 13.46 -23.25 -3.30
N ASP A 157 12.89 -23.98 -2.36
CA ASP A 157 11.98 -25.10 -2.65
C ASP A 157 10.50 -24.71 -2.67
N THR A 158 10.13 -23.57 -2.07
CA THR A 158 8.73 -23.18 -1.89
C THR A 158 8.51 -21.73 -2.32
N ALA A 159 7.69 -21.55 -3.36
CA ALA A 159 7.23 -20.23 -3.79
C ALA A 159 6.23 -19.66 -2.75
N SER A 160 6.26 -18.35 -2.54
CA SER A 160 5.41 -17.68 -1.56
C SER A 160 4.84 -16.38 -2.12
N ARG A 161 3.66 -16.02 -1.65
CA ARG A 161 3.13 -14.68 -1.89
C ARG A 161 3.86 -13.62 -1.05
N CYS A 162 3.75 -12.34 -1.42
CA CYS A 162 4.05 -11.25 -0.49
C CYS A 162 3.04 -11.25 0.66
N GLY A 163 3.48 -10.97 1.87
CA GLY A 163 2.65 -11.00 3.09
C GLY A 163 1.57 -9.91 3.14
N VAL A 164 1.69 -8.86 2.33
CA VAL A 164 0.71 -7.76 2.19
C VAL A 164 0.05 -7.82 0.82
N SER A 165 -1.06 -7.09 0.63
CA SER A 165 -1.77 -6.96 -0.67
C SER A 165 -0.99 -6.05 -1.62
N ILE A 166 0.19 -6.50 -2.06
CA ILE A 166 1.19 -5.66 -2.73
C ILE A 166 0.76 -5.20 -4.12
N ALA A 167 -0.04 -5.99 -4.85
CA ALA A 167 -0.57 -5.59 -6.15
C ALA A 167 -1.63 -4.48 -6.01
N ASP A 168 -2.49 -4.58 -4.99
CA ASP A 168 -3.44 -3.53 -4.62
C ASP A 168 -2.71 -2.25 -4.19
N ILE A 169 -1.68 -2.37 -3.33
CA ILE A 169 -0.88 -1.24 -2.86
C ILE A 169 -0.19 -0.55 -4.04
N ALA A 170 0.42 -1.30 -4.94
CA ALA A 170 1.07 -0.76 -6.13
C ALA A 170 0.06 0.04 -6.99
N ALA A 171 -1.10 -0.56 -7.30
CA ALA A 171 -2.15 0.11 -8.06
C ALA A 171 -2.68 1.37 -7.34
N GLY A 172 -2.89 1.28 -6.02
CA GLY A 172 -3.32 2.41 -5.21
C GLY A 172 -2.30 3.57 -5.19
N MET A 173 -1.01 3.25 -5.14
CA MET A 173 0.07 4.25 -5.22
C MET A 173 0.14 4.92 -6.60
N TYR A 174 0.03 4.15 -7.69
CA TYR A 174 0.00 4.74 -9.04
C TYR A 174 -1.27 5.53 -9.29
N ALA A 175 -2.42 5.10 -8.75
CA ALA A 175 -3.64 5.88 -8.80
C ALA A 175 -3.53 7.20 -8.02
N TYR A 176 -2.91 7.19 -6.84
CA TYR A 176 -2.64 8.39 -6.06
C TYR A 176 -1.70 9.35 -6.80
N SER A 177 -0.53 8.89 -7.25
CA SER A 177 0.42 9.72 -7.99
C SER A 177 -0.14 10.20 -9.32
N GLY A 178 -0.89 9.35 -10.04
CA GLY A 178 -1.61 9.71 -11.25
C GLY A 178 -2.66 10.79 -11.01
N THR A 179 -3.40 10.70 -9.90
CA THR A 179 -4.37 11.74 -9.50
C THR A 179 -3.68 13.09 -9.25
N LEU A 180 -2.56 13.09 -8.49
CA LEU A 180 -1.78 14.33 -8.26
C LEU A 180 -1.24 14.91 -9.58
N THR A 181 -0.74 14.07 -10.48
CA THR A 181 -0.29 14.47 -11.81
C THR A 181 -1.42 15.08 -12.64
N ALA A 182 -2.62 14.47 -12.60
CA ALA A 182 -3.80 14.99 -13.31
C ALA A 182 -4.30 16.30 -12.70
N LEU A 183 -4.27 16.46 -11.38
CA LEU A 183 -4.59 17.73 -10.70
C LEU A 183 -3.60 18.83 -11.14
N PHE A 184 -2.32 18.55 -11.15
CA PHE A 184 -1.28 19.48 -11.60
C PHE A 184 -1.44 19.86 -13.10
N GLN A 185 -1.77 18.88 -13.94
CA GLN A 185 -2.11 19.14 -15.35
C GLN A 185 -3.34 20.03 -15.49
N ARG A 186 -4.38 19.76 -14.69
CA ARG A 186 -5.64 20.52 -14.69
C ARG A 186 -5.42 22.00 -14.36
N GLU A 187 -4.52 22.33 -13.43
CA GLU A 187 -4.19 23.72 -13.09
C GLU A 187 -3.56 24.48 -14.28
N ARG A 188 -2.88 23.78 -15.18
CA ARG A 188 -2.26 24.36 -16.37
C ARG A 188 -3.23 24.45 -17.57
N THR A 189 -4.10 23.46 -17.72
CA THR A 189 -4.94 23.29 -18.92
C THR A 189 -6.39 23.72 -18.72
N GLY A 190 -6.81 23.87 -17.47
CA GLY A 190 -8.22 24.07 -17.11
C GLY A 190 -9.10 22.82 -17.29
N ARG A 191 -8.55 21.68 -17.71
CA ARG A 191 -9.30 20.46 -18.06
C ARG A 191 -8.85 19.27 -17.20
N GLY A 192 -9.84 18.49 -16.80
CA GLY A 192 -9.61 17.17 -16.20
C GLY A 192 -9.19 16.14 -17.26
N THR A 193 -8.89 14.94 -16.79
CA THR A 193 -8.46 13.82 -17.65
C THR A 193 -8.91 12.50 -17.04
N ARG A 194 -8.75 11.41 -17.80
CA ARG A 194 -8.83 10.06 -17.29
C ARG A 194 -7.46 9.61 -16.81
N VAL A 195 -7.44 8.99 -15.67
CA VAL A 195 -6.29 8.22 -15.13
C VAL A 195 -6.70 6.76 -15.09
N GLU A 196 -6.06 5.93 -15.86
CA GLU A 196 -6.27 4.48 -15.87
C GLU A 196 -5.08 3.79 -15.23
N VAL A 197 -5.36 2.87 -14.30
CA VAL A 197 -4.35 2.06 -13.62
C VAL A 197 -4.82 0.61 -13.57
N SER A 198 -3.99 -0.32 -14.03
CA SER A 198 -4.23 -1.73 -13.81
C SER A 198 -3.28 -2.30 -12.75
N MET A 199 -3.80 -3.22 -11.92
CA MET A 199 -2.97 -3.90 -10.90
C MET A 199 -1.82 -4.68 -11.54
N LEU A 200 -2.06 -5.29 -12.72
CA LEU A 200 -1.02 -6.04 -13.42
C LEU A 200 0.12 -5.13 -13.89
N GLU A 201 -0.18 -3.99 -14.52
CA GLU A 201 0.84 -3.05 -14.98
C GLU A 201 1.60 -2.43 -13.81
N ALA A 202 0.87 -2.03 -12.77
CA ALA A 202 1.46 -1.45 -11.56
C ALA A 202 2.47 -2.40 -10.90
N LEU A 203 2.12 -3.68 -10.76
CA LEU A 203 3.03 -4.66 -10.17
C LEU A 203 4.14 -5.08 -11.15
N SER A 204 3.85 -5.13 -12.47
CA SER A 204 4.86 -5.45 -13.48
C SER A 204 5.99 -4.41 -13.53
N GLU A 205 5.67 -3.13 -13.30
CA GLU A 205 6.70 -2.09 -13.17
C GLU A 205 7.66 -2.39 -12.02
N TRP A 206 7.15 -2.81 -10.85
CA TRP A 206 7.98 -3.19 -9.71
C TRP A 206 8.78 -4.49 -9.94
N MET A 207 8.30 -5.35 -10.85
CA MET A 207 8.97 -6.58 -11.25
C MET A 207 10.00 -6.36 -12.37
N SER A 208 10.26 -5.11 -12.79
CA SER A 208 11.17 -4.82 -13.91
C SER A 208 12.60 -5.30 -13.66
N GLN A 209 13.16 -5.15 -12.44
CA GLN A 209 14.52 -5.63 -12.16
C GLN A 209 14.64 -7.17 -12.26
N PRO A 210 13.78 -7.98 -11.61
CA PRO A 210 13.79 -9.44 -11.80
C PRO A 210 13.59 -9.86 -13.25
N ARG A 211 12.75 -9.14 -14.02
CA ARG A 211 12.53 -9.39 -15.45
C ARG A 211 13.82 -9.13 -16.26
N TYR A 212 14.49 -7.98 -16.06
CA TYR A 212 15.73 -7.70 -16.74
C TYR A 212 16.82 -8.72 -16.41
N PHE A 213 16.86 -9.20 -15.17
CA PHE A 213 17.77 -10.29 -14.81
C PHE A 213 17.46 -11.55 -15.61
N ALA A 214 16.19 -11.94 -15.70
CA ALA A 214 15.78 -13.10 -16.46
C ALA A 214 16.05 -12.96 -17.97
N ASP A 215 15.78 -11.80 -18.54
CA ASP A 215 16.08 -11.50 -19.95
C ASP A 215 17.58 -11.61 -20.26
N GLY A 216 18.44 -11.11 -19.34
CA GLY A 216 19.89 -11.10 -19.54
C GLY A 216 20.59 -12.44 -19.28
N THR A 217 20.04 -13.27 -18.38
CA THR A 217 20.67 -14.54 -17.97
C THR A 217 19.97 -15.79 -18.55
N GLY A 218 18.79 -15.62 -19.11
CA GLY A 218 17.96 -16.73 -19.60
C GLY A 218 17.23 -17.50 -18.49
N SER A 219 17.28 -17.02 -17.22
CA SER A 219 16.60 -17.67 -16.09
C SER A 219 16.18 -16.64 -15.04
N ALA A 220 15.04 -16.90 -14.35
CA ALA A 220 14.61 -16.05 -13.26
C ALA A 220 15.65 -16.02 -12.12
N PRO A 221 15.72 -14.93 -11.33
CA PRO A 221 16.52 -14.90 -10.12
C PRO A 221 16.12 -16.06 -9.19
N PRO A 222 17.08 -16.75 -8.54
CA PRO A 222 16.73 -17.82 -7.62
C PRO A 222 16.03 -17.26 -6.37
N ARG A 223 15.03 -17.97 -5.88
CA ARG A 223 14.45 -17.66 -4.58
C ARG A 223 15.49 -17.92 -3.48
N SER A 224 15.58 -17.02 -2.52
CA SER A 224 16.63 -17.05 -1.48
C SER A 224 16.06 -16.80 -0.07
N GLY A 225 14.76 -16.95 0.15
CA GLY A 225 14.11 -16.69 1.43
C GLY A 225 14.25 -15.22 1.83
N ALA A 226 14.76 -15.00 3.02
CA ALA A 226 15.05 -13.66 3.56
C ALA A 226 16.46 -13.16 3.22
N SER A 227 17.24 -13.89 2.41
CA SER A 227 18.60 -13.50 2.01
C SER A 227 18.60 -12.86 0.63
N HIS A 228 19.57 -11.96 0.38
CA HIS A 228 19.75 -11.38 -0.93
C HIS A 228 20.31 -12.41 -1.94
N PRO A 229 19.75 -12.56 -3.14
CA PRO A 229 20.14 -13.62 -4.08
C PRO A 229 21.58 -13.52 -4.58
N SER A 230 22.10 -12.32 -4.78
CA SER A 230 23.40 -12.05 -5.45
C SER A 230 24.45 -11.35 -4.57
N ILE A 231 24.14 -11.11 -3.29
CA ILE A 231 25.07 -10.51 -2.33
C ILE A 231 25.16 -11.41 -1.08
N ALA A 232 26.39 -11.61 -0.57
CA ALA A 232 26.63 -12.39 0.63
C ALA A 232 27.83 -11.85 1.44
N PRO A 233 27.70 -11.76 2.80
CA PRO A 233 26.48 -11.98 3.56
C PRO A 233 25.50 -10.82 3.36
N TYR A 234 24.22 -11.14 3.15
CA TYR A 234 23.11 -10.21 3.21
C TYR A 234 21.83 -11.03 3.50
N GLY A 235 21.43 -11.05 4.75
CA GLY A 235 20.31 -11.83 5.23
C GLY A 235 20.37 -12.03 6.75
N PRO A 236 19.40 -12.80 7.30
CA PRO A 236 19.37 -13.13 8.72
C PRO A 236 20.45 -14.17 9.07
N HIS A 237 21.06 -13.99 10.24
CA HIS A 237 21.98 -14.94 10.86
C HIS A 237 21.63 -15.13 12.34
N ARG A 238 21.65 -16.37 12.81
CA ARG A 238 21.26 -16.75 14.16
C ARG A 238 22.31 -16.35 15.19
N ALA A 239 21.88 -15.64 16.24
CA ALA A 239 22.68 -15.35 17.42
C ALA A 239 22.51 -16.44 18.50
N GLY A 240 23.38 -16.41 19.54
CA GLY A 240 23.40 -17.43 20.59
C GLY A 240 22.16 -17.48 21.48
N ASP A 241 21.40 -16.40 21.56
CA ASP A 241 20.11 -16.31 22.26
C ASP A 241 18.91 -16.82 21.43
N GLY A 242 19.16 -17.28 20.20
CA GLY A 242 18.13 -17.82 19.31
C GLY A 242 17.36 -16.78 18.51
N HIS A 243 17.74 -15.50 18.58
CA HIS A 243 17.19 -14.44 17.73
C HIS A 243 18.04 -14.26 16.48
N ASP A 244 17.41 -13.75 15.41
CA ASP A 244 18.09 -13.47 14.14
C ASP A 244 18.49 -12.00 14.06
N VAL A 245 19.71 -11.74 13.57
CA VAL A 245 20.19 -10.42 13.19
C VAL A 245 20.35 -10.39 11.68
N LEU A 246 19.69 -9.43 11.03
CA LEU A 246 19.82 -9.23 9.58
C LEU A 246 20.85 -8.12 9.32
N PHE A 247 21.85 -8.42 8.51
CA PHE A 247 22.84 -7.43 8.10
C PHE A 247 23.27 -7.68 6.66
N GLY A 248 23.89 -6.66 6.05
CA GLY A 248 24.35 -6.74 4.68
C GLY A 248 25.72 -6.08 4.47
N ILE A 249 26.56 -6.73 3.69
CA ILE A 249 27.88 -6.26 3.31
C ILE A 249 27.89 -5.96 1.82
N GLN A 250 28.18 -4.69 1.47
CA GLN A 250 28.03 -4.20 0.10
C GLN A 250 29.35 -4.15 -0.68
N ASN A 251 30.51 -4.22 0.01
CA ASN A 251 31.82 -4.10 -0.64
C ASN A 251 32.92 -4.83 0.15
N GLU A 252 34.06 -5.02 -0.47
CA GLU A 252 35.17 -5.77 0.09
C GLU A 252 35.85 -5.07 1.29
N ARG A 253 35.77 -3.75 1.41
CA ARG A 253 36.25 -3.03 2.59
C ARG A 253 35.41 -3.37 3.83
N GLU A 254 34.10 -3.32 3.69
CA GLU A 254 33.16 -3.72 4.74
C GLU A 254 33.34 -5.20 5.10
N TRP A 255 33.60 -6.06 4.11
CA TRP A 255 33.89 -7.48 4.34
C TRP A 255 35.15 -7.68 5.19
N ALA A 256 36.26 -7.01 4.87
CA ALA A 256 37.50 -7.09 5.66
C ALA A 256 37.28 -6.56 7.08
N GLN A 257 36.57 -5.45 7.23
CA GLN A 257 36.24 -4.87 8.53
C GLN A 257 35.34 -5.79 9.37
N PHE A 258 34.31 -6.38 8.75
CA PHE A 258 33.43 -7.36 9.41
C PHE A 258 34.21 -8.58 9.92
N CYS A 259 35.12 -9.12 9.12
CA CYS A 259 35.95 -10.24 9.55
C CYS A 259 36.85 -9.87 10.75
N ALA A 260 37.48 -8.70 10.71
CA ALA A 260 38.38 -8.25 11.76
C ALA A 260 37.63 -7.87 13.06
N ASP A 261 36.61 -7.03 12.96
CA ASP A 261 36.01 -6.34 14.09
C ASP A 261 34.78 -7.05 14.68
N VAL A 262 34.09 -7.86 13.87
CA VAL A 262 32.88 -8.56 14.31
C VAL A 262 33.11 -10.07 14.47
N LEU A 263 33.78 -10.72 13.50
CA LEU A 263 34.14 -12.14 13.61
C LEU A 263 35.43 -12.38 14.40
N HIS A 264 36.21 -11.31 14.66
CA HIS A 264 37.50 -11.35 15.35
C HIS A 264 38.52 -12.30 14.70
N ASP A 265 38.39 -12.50 13.37
CA ASP A 265 39.33 -13.28 12.56
C ASP A 265 39.49 -12.66 11.15
N ALA A 266 40.52 -11.80 11.02
CA ALA A 266 40.84 -11.15 9.75
C ALA A 266 41.25 -12.13 8.64
N THR A 267 41.65 -13.37 8.96
CA THR A 267 42.07 -14.35 7.96
C THR A 267 40.89 -14.85 7.09
N ILE A 268 39.68 -14.77 7.60
CA ILE A 268 38.45 -15.11 6.86
C ILE A 268 38.30 -14.21 5.62
N ALA A 269 38.74 -12.95 5.68
CA ALA A 269 38.65 -12.03 4.58
C ALA A 269 39.45 -12.47 3.33
N THR A 270 40.53 -13.25 3.55
CA THR A 270 41.42 -13.76 2.47
C THR A 270 41.20 -15.24 2.17
N ASP A 271 40.28 -15.91 2.86
CA ASP A 271 39.93 -17.30 2.52
C ASP A 271 39.36 -17.36 1.09
N ALA A 272 39.94 -18.22 0.26
CA ALA A 272 39.57 -18.35 -1.14
C ALA A 272 38.04 -18.60 -1.37
N ARG A 273 37.37 -19.19 -0.38
CA ARG A 273 35.91 -19.41 -0.42
C ARG A 273 35.13 -18.12 -0.24
N PHE A 274 35.71 -17.08 0.42
CA PHE A 274 35.00 -15.89 0.88
C PHE A 274 35.63 -14.56 0.42
N ALA A 275 36.77 -14.58 -0.24
CA ALA A 275 37.56 -13.41 -0.61
C ALA A 275 36.83 -12.45 -1.54
N THR A 276 35.86 -12.92 -2.32
CA THR A 276 35.06 -12.05 -3.24
C THR A 276 33.58 -12.33 -3.05
N ASN A 277 32.73 -11.33 -3.39
CA ASN A 277 31.27 -11.53 -3.32
C ASN A 277 30.78 -12.75 -4.13
N PRO A 278 31.20 -13.00 -5.39
CA PRO A 278 30.83 -14.23 -6.09
C PRO A 278 31.20 -15.51 -5.35
N ASN A 279 32.39 -15.54 -4.72
CA ASN A 279 32.82 -16.68 -3.96
C ASN A 279 31.99 -16.87 -2.69
N ARG A 280 31.64 -15.79 -1.98
CA ARG A 280 30.75 -15.83 -0.81
C ARG A 280 29.35 -16.32 -1.18
N VAL A 281 28.79 -15.85 -2.29
CA VAL A 281 27.50 -16.32 -2.82
C VAL A 281 27.53 -17.81 -3.14
N ALA A 282 28.57 -18.28 -3.83
CA ALA A 282 28.74 -19.69 -4.20
C ALA A 282 28.94 -20.60 -2.96
N ASN A 283 29.52 -20.08 -1.88
CA ASN A 283 29.81 -20.83 -0.65
C ASN A 283 28.89 -20.40 0.52
N ARG A 284 27.68 -19.89 0.24
CA ARG A 284 26.75 -19.36 1.25
C ARG A 284 26.53 -20.29 2.47
N PRO A 285 26.30 -21.60 2.33
CA PRO A 285 26.12 -22.47 3.49
C PRO A 285 27.33 -22.46 4.42
N ALA A 286 28.54 -22.55 3.89
CA ALA A 286 29.77 -22.51 4.68
C ALA A 286 29.98 -21.13 5.33
N LEU A 287 29.68 -20.06 4.60
CA LEU A 287 29.74 -18.69 5.14
C LEU A 287 28.75 -18.50 6.30
N THR A 288 27.50 -18.93 6.13
CA THR A 288 26.48 -18.89 7.20
C THR A 288 26.97 -19.62 8.44
N GLN A 289 27.47 -20.85 8.29
CA GLN A 289 28.01 -21.63 9.40
C GLN A 289 29.16 -20.91 10.12
N THR A 290 30.08 -20.28 9.35
CA THR A 290 31.21 -19.53 9.93
C THR A 290 30.71 -18.34 10.76
N ILE A 291 29.76 -17.57 10.24
CA ILE A 291 29.19 -16.40 10.90
C ILE A 291 28.42 -16.83 12.16
N GLU A 292 27.51 -17.79 12.04
CA GLU A 292 26.68 -18.24 13.17
C GLU A 292 27.51 -18.94 14.28
N SER A 293 28.61 -19.59 13.91
CA SER A 293 29.56 -20.10 14.89
C SER A 293 30.20 -18.98 15.70
N ALA A 294 30.58 -17.88 15.07
CA ALA A 294 31.14 -16.71 15.76
C ALA A 294 30.07 -15.99 16.62
N PHE A 295 28.82 -16.02 16.21
CA PHE A 295 27.71 -15.39 16.92
C PHE A 295 27.16 -16.24 18.07
N SER A 296 27.48 -17.52 18.13
CA SER A 296 26.88 -18.50 19.03
C SER A 296 27.03 -18.19 20.54
N SER A 297 28.01 -17.39 20.92
CA SER A 297 28.25 -16.95 22.30
C SER A 297 27.70 -15.59 22.63
N ASN A 298 27.09 -14.89 21.64
CA ASN A 298 26.60 -13.52 21.78
C ASN A 298 25.08 -13.47 21.63
N THR A 299 24.43 -12.57 22.35
CA THR A 299 23.02 -12.25 22.09
C THR A 299 22.88 -11.44 20.81
N ALA A 300 21.67 -11.40 20.22
CA ALA A 300 21.39 -10.57 19.06
C ALA A 300 21.70 -9.10 19.30
N ALA A 301 21.44 -8.58 20.51
CA ALA A 301 21.79 -7.22 20.89
C ALA A 301 23.32 -6.98 20.87
N GLN A 302 24.10 -7.91 21.41
CA GLN A 302 25.57 -7.79 21.39
C GLN A 302 26.13 -7.85 19.97
N VAL A 303 25.56 -8.70 19.09
CA VAL A 303 25.94 -8.76 17.68
C VAL A 303 25.58 -7.44 16.97
N THR A 304 24.39 -6.91 17.19
CA THR A 304 23.94 -5.61 16.64
C THR A 304 24.90 -4.48 17.07
N ASP A 305 25.24 -4.39 18.36
CA ASP A 305 26.21 -3.42 18.87
C ASP A 305 27.61 -3.54 18.22
N ALA A 306 28.04 -4.75 17.95
CA ALA A 306 29.32 -4.98 17.26
C ALA A 306 29.29 -4.54 15.80
N LEU A 307 28.18 -4.84 15.10
CA LEU A 307 27.93 -4.38 13.73
C LEU A 307 27.88 -2.85 13.64
N ASP A 308 27.18 -2.20 14.59
CA ASP A 308 27.07 -0.73 14.65
C ASP A 308 28.45 -0.09 14.86
N ARG A 309 29.26 -0.62 15.79
CA ARG A 309 30.64 -0.13 15.99
C ARG A 309 31.53 -0.31 14.78
N ALA A 310 31.33 -1.39 14.04
CA ALA A 310 32.02 -1.67 12.77
C ALA A 310 31.46 -0.89 11.58
N GLY A 311 30.40 -0.13 11.74
CA GLY A 311 29.72 0.62 10.68
C GLY A 311 29.08 -0.28 9.61
N ILE A 312 28.68 -1.50 9.99
CA ILE A 312 28.00 -2.46 9.11
C ILE A 312 26.49 -2.29 9.22
N ALA A 313 25.83 -2.10 8.07
CA ALA A 313 24.39 -1.95 8.01
C ALA A 313 23.68 -3.21 8.52
N ASN A 314 22.81 -3.02 9.50
CA ASN A 314 22.09 -4.10 10.16
C ASN A 314 20.67 -3.71 10.56
N GLY A 315 19.86 -4.69 10.93
CA GLY A 315 18.49 -4.48 11.41
C GLY A 315 17.98 -5.70 12.15
N ARG A 316 17.04 -5.48 13.05
CA ARG A 316 16.33 -6.55 13.76
C ARG A 316 15.23 -7.13 12.87
N VAL A 317 15.01 -8.41 12.95
CA VAL A 317 13.85 -9.06 12.36
C VAL A 317 12.68 -8.95 13.35
N ASN A 318 11.91 -7.89 13.23
CA ASN A 318 10.78 -7.62 14.12
C ASN A 318 9.54 -8.38 13.69
N ASP A 319 8.72 -8.80 14.66
CA ASP A 319 7.34 -9.19 14.41
C ASP A 319 6.48 -7.97 14.07
N VAL A 320 5.37 -8.20 13.34
CA VAL A 320 4.45 -7.12 12.94
C VAL A 320 3.91 -6.35 14.16
N GLY A 321 3.65 -7.05 15.28
CA GLY A 321 3.19 -6.43 16.53
C GLY A 321 4.23 -5.51 17.18
N GLU A 322 5.52 -5.72 16.94
CA GLU A 322 6.60 -4.91 17.50
C GLU A 322 6.74 -3.54 16.81
N ILE A 323 6.19 -3.39 15.59
CA ILE A 323 6.26 -2.13 14.83
C ILE A 323 5.68 -0.96 15.63
N ARG A 324 4.62 -1.21 16.43
CA ARG A 324 3.98 -0.17 17.27
C ARG A 324 4.96 0.44 18.26
N ASN A 325 5.89 -0.34 18.76
CA ASN A 325 6.90 0.05 19.77
C ASN A 325 8.28 0.34 19.15
N HIS A 326 8.37 0.44 17.82
CA HIS A 326 9.64 0.70 17.16
C HIS A 326 10.21 2.05 17.57
N GLU A 327 11.40 2.06 18.18
CA GLU A 327 12.05 3.22 18.78
C GLU A 327 12.10 4.42 17.83
N GLN A 328 12.52 4.20 16.58
CA GLN A 328 12.65 5.27 15.57
C GLN A 328 11.29 5.88 15.21
N LEU A 329 10.21 5.08 15.14
CA LEU A 329 8.87 5.59 14.88
C LEU A 329 8.35 6.39 16.07
N GLY A 330 8.63 5.93 17.29
CA GLY A 330 8.30 6.64 18.54
C GLY A 330 9.06 7.97 18.66
N ALA A 331 10.39 7.95 18.49
CA ALA A 331 11.24 9.14 18.57
C ALA A 331 10.89 10.21 17.51
N ARG A 332 10.33 9.79 16.38
CA ARG A 332 9.85 10.69 15.33
C ARG A 332 8.37 11.06 15.46
N ASP A 333 7.72 10.69 16.55
CA ASP A 333 6.30 10.96 16.81
C ASP A 333 5.37 10.57 15.64
N ARG A 334 5.55 9.34 15.10
CA ARG A 334 4.86 8.89 13.89
C ARG A 334 3.47 8.29 14.13
N TRP A 335 2.94 8.35 15.33
CA TRP A 335 1.66 7.75 15.68
C TRP A 335 0.62 8.82 16.04
N ARG A 336 -0.63 8.61 15.62
CA ARG A 336 -1.77 9.42 16.04
C ARG A 336 -2.93 8.50 16.39
N SER A 337 -3.66 8.87 17.44
CA SER A 337 -4.94 8.25 17.74
C SER A 337 -6.00 8.80 16.79
N VAL A 338 -6.78 7.92 16.18
CA VAL A 338 -7.97 8.24 15.37
C VAL A 338 -9.18 7.54 15.96
N ASP A 339 -10.32 8.20 15.96
CA ASP A 339 -11.53 7.61 16.49
C ASP A 339 -12.17 6.63 15.48
N SER A 340 -12.89 5.64 16.02
CA SER A 340 -13.62 4.65 15.23
C SER A 340 -14.87 4.20 15.99
N PRO A 341 -15.82 3.50 15.33
CA PRO A 341 -16.98 2.91 16.02
C PRO A 341 -16.61 1.94 17.16
N ALA A 342 -15.39 1.42 17.17
CA ALA A 342 -14.86 0.52 18.21
C ALA A 342 -13.92 1.21 19.21
N GLY A 343 -13.92 2.54 19.24
CA GLY A 343 -13.05 3.37 20.07
C GLY A 343 -11.78 3.83 19.34
N PRO A 344 -10.86 4.51 20.05
CA PRO A 344 -9.66 5.08 19.47
C PRO A 344 -8.69 3.98 19.01
N ILE A 345 -8.05 4.22 17.86
CA ILE A 345 -7.09 3.31 17.22
C ILE A 345 -5.83 4.10 16.87
N ASP A 346 -4.67 3.54 17.19
CA ASP A 346 -3.41 4.14 16.78
C ASP A 346 -3.14 3.94 15.28
N ALA A 347 -2.97 5.03 14.56
CA ALA A 347 -2.66 5.04 13.15
C ALA A 347 -1.30 5.69 12.89
N VAL A 348 -0.55 5.12 11.92
CA VAL A 348 0.71 5.72 11.50
C VAL A 348 0.45 6.92 10.60
N LEU A 349 1.21 8.00 10.80
CA LEU A 349 1.17 9.19 9.96
C LEU A 349 1.60 8.86 8.52
N PRO A 350 1.09 9.59 7.51
CA PRO A 350 1.55 9.45 6.13
C PRO A 350 3.07 9.54 6.03
N PRO A 351 3.73 8.71 5.19
CA PRO A 351 5.18 8.65 5.15
C PRO A 351 5.85 9.91 4.55
N ALA A 352 5.18 10.61 3.63
CA ALA A 352 5.67 11.87 3.09
C ALA A 352 5.37 13.02 4.05
N ASN A 353 6.42 13.62 4.62
CA ASN A 353 6.30 14.77 5.50
C ASN A 353 6.53 16.04 4.70
N LEU A 354 5.59 16.96 4.77
CA LEU A 354 5.70 18.30 4.18
C LEU A 354 5.90 19.31 5.30
N ASP A 355 6.94 20.10 5.23
CA ASP A 355 7.27 21.09 6.27
C ASP A 355 6.11 22.06 6.47
N GLY A 356 5.67 22.21 7.72
CA GLY A 356 4.58 23.09 8.11
C GLY A 356 3.18 22.59 7.73
N VAL A 357 3.03 21.36 7.26
CA VAL A 357 1.73 20.73 6.93
C VAL A 357 1.44 19.61 7.90
N GLU A 358 0.36 19.74 8.68
CA GLU A 358 -0.17 18.65 9.49
C GLU A 358 -1.14 17.80 8.67
N PRO A 359 -0.91 16.49 8.53
CA PRO A 359 -1.84 15.58 7.85
C PRO A 359 -3.22 15.60 8.51
N PHE A 360 -4.25 15.33 7.74
CA PHE A 360 -5.59 15.14 8.29
C PHE A 360 -5.74 13.69 8.76
N MET A 361 -5.83 13.51 10.08
CA MET A 361 -5.99 12.21 10.73
C MET A 361 -7.38 12.13 11.35
N GLY A 362 -8.42 12.16 10.50
CA GLY A 362 -9.81 12.11 10.92
C GLY A 362 -10.29 10.68 11.19
N ASP A 363 -11.53 10.58 11.65
CA ASP A 363 -12.14 9.34 12.14
C ASP A 363 -12.33 8.29 11.05
N ILE A 364 -12.47 7.05 11.48
CA ILE A 364 -12.89 5.93 10.65
C ILE A 364 -14.42 5.83 10.74
N PRO A 365 -15.15 6.02 9.62
CA PRO A 365 -16.59 6.14 9.68
C PRO A 365 -17.28 4.78 9.84
N ASP A 366 -18.40 4.78 10.54
CA ASP A 366 -19.39 3.71 10.41
C ASP A 366 -20.13 3.76 9.07
N VAL A 367 -20.82 2.68 8.71
CA VAL A 367 -21.59 2.61 7.45
C VAL A 367 -22.67 3.69 7.44
N GLY A 368 -22.59 4.57 6.44
CA GLY A 368 -23.58 5.62 6.24
C GLY A 368 -23.59 6.73 7.29
N ALA A 369 -22.54 6.82 8.13
CA ALA A 369 -22.47 7.80 9.22
C ALA A 369 -22.71 9.25 8.75
N HIS A 370 -22.45 9.55 7.50
CA HIS A 370 -22.58 10.90 6.95
C HIS A 370 -23.73 11.07 5.95
N THR A 371 -24.51 10.01 5.72
CA THR A 371 -25.56 9.99 4.67
C THR A 371 -26.53 11.16 4.79
N ASP A 372 -27.14 11.35 5.97
CA ASP A 372 -28.16 12.38 6.17
C ASP A 372 -27.59 13.80 6.06
N ALA A 373 -26.44 14.03 6.68
CA ALA A 373 -25.75 15.32 6.62
C ALA A 373 -25.35 15.70 5.19
N LEU A 374 -24.80 14.75 4.42
CA LEU A 374 -24.42 14.95 3.02
C LEU A 374 -25.64 15.23 2.14
N LEU A 375 -26.74 14.50 2.32
CA LEU A 375 -27.96 14.75 1.54
C LEU A 375 -28.57 16.11 1.86
N GLN A 376 -28.57 16.54 3.13
CA GLN A 376 -29.01 17.88 3.52
C GLN A 376 -28.10 18.97 2.92
N GLU A 377 -26.77 18.80 2.95
CA GLU A 377 -25.81 19.70 2.30
C GLU A 377 -26.06 19.83 0.78
N LEU A 378 -26.55 18.75 0.15
CA LEU A 378 -26.94 18.73 -1.25
C LEU A 378 -28.31 19.36 -1.52
N GLY A 379 -29.02 19.79 -0.47
CA GLY A 379 -30.34 20.44 -0.58
C GLY A 379 -31.53 19.46 -0.59
N PHE A 380 -31.35 18.21 -0.21
CA PHE A 380 -32.46 17.27 -0.04
C PHE A 380 -33.20 17.59 1.25
N SER A 381 -34.54 17.71 1.19
CA SER A 381 -35.36 17.88 2.39
C SER A 381 -35.41 16.60 3.21
N SER A 382 -35.75 16.71 4.51
CA SER A 382 -35.88 15.54 5.40
C SER A 382 -36.91 14.54 4.88
N GLU A 383 -38.01 15.01 4.26
CA GLU A 383 -39.02 14.14 3.64
C GLU A 383 -38.44 13.39 2.44
N ARG A 384 -37.58 14.04 1.64
CA ARG A 384 -36.93 13.40 0.49
C ARG A 384 -35.92 12.37 0.94
N VAL A 385 -35.14 12.64 2.00
CA VAL A 385 -34.22 11.69 2.61
C VAL A 385 -34.95 10.47 3.15
N ALA A 386 -36.07 10.69 3.86
CA ALA A 386 -36.92 9.60 4.35
C ALA A 386 -37.46 8.72 3.20
N ALA A 387 -37.92 9.34 2.12
CA ALA A 387 -38.42 8.61 0.95
C ALA A 387 -37.32 7.78 0.25
N LEU A 388 -36.07 8.29 0.17
CA LEU A 388 -34.92 7.52 -0.35
C LEU A 388 -34.61 6.30 0.51
N ARG A 389 -34.72 6.44 1.84
CA ARG A 389 -34.50 5.35 2.80
C ARG A 389 -35.61 4.30 2.72
N GLU A 390 -36.87 4.72 2.67
CA GLU A 390 -38.02 3.81 2.53
C GLU A 390 -37.96 3.03 1.21
N ALA A 391 -37.48 3.67 0.14
CA ALA A 391 -37.24 3.01 -1.15
C ALA A 391 -36.02 2.08 -1.18
N GLY A 392 -35.20 2.05 -0.12
CA GLY A 392 -33.98 1.25 -0.05
C GLY A 392 -32.83 1.80 -0.92
N ALA A 393 -32.88 3.07 -1.31
CA ALA A 393 -31.85 3.71 -2.11
C ALA A 393 -30.63 4.17 -1.26
N ILE A 394 -30.87 4.43 0.05
CA ILE A 394 -29.84 4.84 1.02
C ILE A 394 -29.93 4.03 2.31
#